data_83e09fc1fc5b17aa4d04f99cf5717019
#
_entry.id   83e09fc1fc5b17aa4d04f99cf5717019
#
_cell.length_a   1.000
_cell.length_b   1.000
_cell.length_c   1.000
_cell.angle_alpha   90.00
_cell.angle_beta   90.00
_cell.angle_gamma   90.00
#
_symmetry.space_group_name_H-M   'P 1'
#
loop_
_entity.id
_entity.type
_entity.pdbx_description
1 polymer ?
#
loop_
_entity_poly.entity_id
_entity_poly.type
_entity_poly.pdbx_seq_one_letter_code
_entity_poly.pdbx_strand_id
1 'polypeptide(L)'
;DRLRSRGLGDVYKRQLPTMRQNKIKGEAWINQGESYSILWENTVNYMKEVAKGHHITALLGYTLQTSRSEGLSLYGKNFTNDLLTWNNLADSETSTRLVGSSASEWAIISYLGRINYSALDRYLLTVTGRYDGSSRLGRDNRFAFFPSVAVAWRLSEEPFMKQFSNLDNLKIRASYGLSGNQDIALYQTWPLMKQQNVILTGTPQI
;
A
#
# COMPACT_ATOMS: atom_id res chain seq x y z
N ASP A 1 -15.54 -5.54 -1.52
CA ASP A 1 -14.95 -6.75 -0.89
C ASP A 1 -14.12 -6.35 0.32
N ARG A 2 -14.38 -7.01 1.44
CA ARG A 2 -13.66 -6.78 2.70
C ARG A 2 -12.65 -7.91 2.89
N LEU A 3 -11.38 -7.64 2.61
CA LEU A 3 -10.32 -8.61 2.84
C LEU A 3 -9.84 -8.49 4.30
N ARG A 4 -10.04 -9.54 5.09
CA ARG A 4 -9.45 -9.71 6.42
C ARG A 4 -8.31 -10.72 6.34
N SER A 5 -7.11 -10.29 6.69
CA SER A 5 -6.00 -11.21 6.94
C SER A 5 -5.76 -11.28 8.46
N ARG A 6 -6.03 -12.44 9.06
CA ARG A 6 -5.58 -12.80 10.42
C ARG A 6 -4.35 -13.67 10.26
N GLY A 7 -3.18 -13.11 10.45
CA GLY A 7 -1.96 -13.87 10.60
C GLY A 7 -1.75 -14.20 12.07
N LEU A 8 -1.62 -15.48 12.42
CA LEU A 8 -0.94 -15.88 13.65
C LEU A 8 0.52 -15.44 13.49
N GLY A 9 0.93 -14.45 14.27
CA GLY A 9 2.29 -13.97 14.27
C GLY A 9 3.28 -15.07 14.64
N ASP A 10 4.52 -14.89 14.23
CA ASP A 10 5.60 -15.81 14.46
C ASP A 10 5.84 -16.01 15.96
N VAL A 11 5.73 -17.25 16.43
CA VAL A 11 6.07 -17.64 17.79
C VAL A 11 7.47 -18.24 17.77
N TYR A 12 8.46 -17.50 18.23
CA TYR A 12 9.82 -17.98 18.36
C TYR A 12 10.09 -18.43 19.79
N LYS A 13 10.39 -19.71 19.97
CA LYS A 13 10.95 -20.26 21.19
C LYS A 13 12.41 -20.61 20.95
N ARG A 14 13.32 -19.93 21.62
CA ARG A 14 14.70 -20.35 21.73
C ARG A 14 14.90 -21.00 23.08
N GLN A 15 14.82 -22.34 23.16
CA GLN A 15 15.39 -23.11 24.27
C GLN A 15 16.89 -23.22 24.05
N LEU A 16 17.67 -22.59 24.91
CA LEU A 16 19.06 -22.99 25.08
C LEU A 16 19.09 -24.28 25.87
N PRO A 17 19.84 -25.32 25.40
CA PRO A 17 20.03 -26.51 26.20
C PRO A 17 20.58 -26.10 27.57
N THR A 18 20.14 -26.79 28.62
CA THR A 18 20.55 -26.62 30.01
C THR A 18 22.05 -26.77 30.16
N MET A 19 22.81 -25.78 29.76
CA MET A 19 24.18 -25.64 30.16
C MET A 19 24.19 -24.96 31.55
N ARG A 20 24.66 -25.67 32.57
CA ARG A 20 24.80 -25.26 33.98
C ARG A 20 25.53 -23.91 34.21
N GLN A 21 25.93 -23.20 33.17
CA GLN A 21 26.69 -21.93 33.26
C GLN A 21 25.94 -20.69 32.79
N ASN A 22 24.82 -20.79 32.13
CA ASN A 22 24.04 -19.63 31.73
C ASN A 22 22.75 -19.53 32.53
N LYS A 23 22.60 -18.42 33.26
CA LYS A 23 21.43 -18.10 34.11
C LYS A 23 20.12 -17.85 33.31
N ILE A 24 20.12 -17.97 31.99
CA ILE A 24 18.92 -17.76 31.17
C ILE A 24 18.16 -19.08 31.05
N LYS A 25 17.00 -19.15 31.69
CA LYS A 25 16.14 -20.34 31.74
C LYS A 25 15.18 -20.52 30.54
N GLY A 26 15.19 -19.63 29.60
CA GLY A 26 14.33 -19.66 28.40
C GLY A 26 13.79 -18.29 28.07
N GLU A 27 13.45 -18.07 26.77
CA GLU A 27 12.88 -16.83 26.24
C GLU A 27 11.69 -17.19 25.36
N ALA A 28 10.65 -16.34 25.39
CA ALA A 28 9.52 -16.47 24.50
C ALA A 28 9.06 -15.10 23.98
N TRP A 29 8.74 -15.07 22.69
CA TRP A 29 8.09 -13.95 22.02
C TRP A 29 6.77 -14.42 21.45
N ILE A 30 5.73 -13.61 21.63
CA ILE A 30 4.43 -13.80 21.00
C ILE A 30 4.14 -12.52 20.26
N ASN A 31 4.04 -12.61 18.93
CA ASN A 31 3.61 -11.51 18.08
C ASN A 31 2.29 -11.87 17.43
N GLN A 32 1.31 -11.01 17.59
CA GLN A 32 0.01 -11.13 16.93
C GLN A 32 -0.24 -9.87 16.11
N GLY A 33 -0.61 -10.04 14.85
CA GLY A 33 -0.97 -8.95 13.96
C GLY A 33 -2.32 -9.21 13.29
N GLU A 34 -3.11 -8.16 13.15
CA GLU A 34 -4.33 -8.17 12.34
C GLU A 34 -4.29 -6.98 11.39
N SER A 35 -4.59 -7.23 10.11
CA SER A 35 -4.74 -6.18 9.14
C SER A 35 -6.01 -6.38 8.33
N TYR A 36 -6.69 -5.29 8.02
CA TYR A 36 -7.82 -5.30 7.10
C TYR A 36 -7.72 -4.13 6.13
N SER A 37 -8.19 -4.37 4.92
CA SER A 37 -8.26 -3.36 3.87
C SER A 37 -9.65 -3.39 3.26
N ILE A 38 -10.18 -2.20 2.99
CA ILE A 38 -11.45 -2.02 2.29
C ILE A 38 -11.13 -1.24 1.03
N LEU A 39 -11.53 -1.79 -0.12
CA LEU A 39 -11.48 -1.13 -1.41
C LEU A 39 -12.90 -0.96 -1.93
N TRP A 40 -13.25 0.27 -2.29
CA TRP A 40 -14.51 0.60 -2.91
C TRP A 40 -14.25 1.33 -4.22
N GLU A 41 -14.67 0.73 -5.31
CA GLU A 41 -14.46 1.26 -6.66
C GLU A 41 -15.79 1.41 -7.39
N ASN A 42 -15.95 2.54 -8.06
CA ASN A 42 -17.07 2.79 -8.94
C ASN A 42 -16.55 3.33 -10.25
N THR A 43 -17.03 2.80 -11.35
CA THR A 43 -16.69 3.27 -12.68
C THR A 43 -17.91 3.43 -13.54
N VAL A 44 -17.93 4.49 -14.33
CA VAL A 44 -18.95 4.75 -15.34
C VAL A 44 -18.25 4.83 -16.68
N ASN A 45 -18.73 4.02 -17.63
CA ASN A 45 -18.25 4.01 -19.00
C ASN A 45 -19.33 4.52 -19.93
N TYR A 46 -18.97 5.44 -20.80
CA TYR A 46 -19.80 5.96 -21.85
C TYR A 46 -19.13 5.75 -23.20
N MET A 47 -19.84 5.14 -24.15
CA MET A 47 -19.34 4.88 -25.49
C MET A 47 -20.33 5.42 -26.50
N LYS A 48 -19.82 6.13 -27.51
CA LYS A 48 -20.64 6.68 -28.57
C LYS A 48 -19.87 6.75 -29.88
N GLU A 49 -20.50 6.38 -30.96
CA GLU A 49 -20.10 6.74 -32.32
C GLU A 49 -20.67 8.14 -32.62
N VAL A 50 -19.77 9.13 -32.76
CA VAL A 50 -20.15 10.54 -32.96
C VAL A 50 -20.39 10.83 -34.42
N ALA A 51 -19.66 10.15 -35.32
CA ALA A 51 -19.81 10.17 -36.74
C ALA A 51 -19.26 8.85 -37.31
N LYS A 52 -19.54 8.56 -38.57
CA LYS A 52 -19.08 7.31 -39.22
C LYS A 52 -17.56 7.16 -39.10
N GLY A 53 -17.11 6.12 -38.43
CA GLY A 53 -15.69 5.86 -38.16
C GLY A 53 -15.07 6.72 -37.05
N HIS A 54 -15.88 7.43 -36.24
CA HIS A 54 -15.42 8.26 -35.11
C HIS A 54 -16.03 7.79 -33.81
N HIS A 55 -15.22 7.18 -32.96
CA HIS A 55 -15.65 6.59 -31.70
C HIS A 55 -15.06 7.35 -30.51
N ILE A 56 -15.90 7.65 -29.53
CA ILE A 56 -15.50 8.21 -28.24
C ILE A 56 -15.87 7.21 -27.15
N THR A 57 -14.90 6.95 -26.27
CA THR A 57 -15.13 6.24 -25.02
C THR A 57 -14.67 7.12 -23.87
N ALA A 58 -15.58 7.44 -22.97
CA ALA A 58 -15.27 8.19 -21.74
C ALA A 58 -15.44 7.26 -20.54
N LEU A 59 -14.48 7.33 -19.63
CA LEU A 59 -14.50 6.62 -18.34
C LEU A 59 -14.35 7.63 -17.22
N LEU A 60 -15.23 7.56 -16.25
CA LEU A 60 -15.10 8.22 -14.95
C LEU A 60 -14.99 7.17 -13.88
N GLY A 61 -14.06 7.34 -12.96
CA GLY A 61 -13.80 6.41 -11.88
C GLY A 61 -13.64 7.13 -10.55
N TYR A 62 -14.10 6.47 -9.50
CA TYR A 62 -13.89 6.86 -8.11
C TYR A 62 -13.43 5.64 -7.34
N THR A 63 -12.33 5.79 -6.59
CA THR A 63 -11.78 4.73 -5.76
C THR A 63 -11.52 5.26 -4.36
N LEU A 64 -11.96 4.51 -3.34
CA LEU A 64 -11.62 4.71 -1.93
C LEU A 64 -10.98 3.44 -1.41
N GLN A 65 -9.76 3.54 -0.92
CA GLN A 65 -9.06 2.46 -0.26
C GLN A 65 -8.65 2.88 1.14
N THR A 66 -9.00 2.06 2.12
CA THR A 66 -8.57 2.22 3.51
C THR A 66 -7.89 0.95 3.99
N SER A 67 -6.89 1.09 4.83
CA SER A 67 -6.22 -0.04 5.46
C SER A 67 -5.87 0.29 6.89
N ARG A 68 -6.07 -0.68 7.78
CA ARG A 68 -5.71 -0.58 9.20
C ARG A 68 -4.98 -1.85 9.61
N SER A 69 -3.90 -1.69 10.34
CA SER A 69 -3.10 -2.78 10.88
C SER A 69 -2.89 -2.54 12.36
N GLU A 70 -3.07 -3.60 13.14
CA GLU A 70 -2.86 -3.60 14.58
C GLU A 70 -1.89 -4.71 14.94
N GLY A 71 -1.02 -4.48 15.91
CA GLY A 71 -0.05 -5.43 16.37
C GLY A 71 0.06 -5.47 17.88
N LEU A 72 0.28 -6.66 18.42
CA LEU A 72 0.58 -6.93 19.82
C LEU A 72 1.87 -7.75 19.86
N SER A 73 2.82 -7.32 20.69
CA SER A 73 4.05 -8.06 20.94
C SER A 73 4.22 -8.27 22.43
N LEU A 74 4.52 -9.50 22.79
CA LEU A 74 4.79 -9.93 24.17
C LEU A 74 6.14 -10.61 24.21
N TYR A 75 6.93 -10.30 25.23
CA TYR A 75 8.21 -10.92 25.48
C TYR A 75 8.37 -11.26 26.95
N GLY A 76 9.01 -12.38 27.24
CA GLY A 76 9.39 -12.77 28.57
C GLY A 76 10.55 -13.75 28.55
N LYS A 77 11.36 -13.73 29.60
CA LYS A 77 12.47 -14.67 29.81
C LYS A 77 12.55 -15.15 31.28
N ASN A 78 13.46 -16.10 31.53
CA ASN A 78 13.69 -16.68 32.83
C ASN A 78 12.43 -17.34 33.44
N PHE A 79 11.81 -18.24 32.64
CA PHE A 79 10.64 -18.98 33.09
C PHE A 79 10.96 -19.88 34.33
N THR A 80 10.03 -19.95 35.28
CA THR A 80 10.17 -20.75 36.49
C THR A 80 10.20 -22.25 36.18
N ASN A 81 9.40 -22.67 35.20
CA ASN A 81 9.38 -24.02 34.64
C ASN A 81 9.09 -24.02 33.14
N ASP A 82 9.40 -25.14 32.47
CA ASP A 82 9.22 -25.31 31.04
C ASP A 82 7.96 -26.10 30.65
N LEU A 83 7.10 -26.46 31.58
CA LEU A 83 5.94 -27.33 31.36
C LEU A 83 4.91 -26.66 30.40
N LEU A 84 4.59 -25.40 30.67
CA LEU A 84 3.62 -24.65 29.86
C LEU A 84 4.26 -23.94 28.65
N THR A 85 5.57 -23.96 28.60
CA THR A 85 6.33 -23.35 27.51
C THR A 85 5.93 -21.87 27.29
N TRP A 86 5.68 -21.46 26.05
CA TRP A 86 5.24 -20.12 25.66
C TRP A 86 3.75 -19.84 25.93
N ASN A 87 2.96 -20.86 26.32
CA ASN A 87 1.53 -20.70 26.57
C ASN A 87 1.23 -19.93 27.87
N ASN A 88 2.22 -19.75 28.74
CA ASN A 88 2.08 -18.94 29.95
C ASN A 88 3.26 -17.99 30.15
N LEU A 89 3.21 -16.84 29.45
CA LEU A 89 4.21 -15.78 29.65
C LEU A 89 4.20 -15.21 31.07
N ALA A 90 3.10 -15.34 31.78
CA ALA A 90 3.00 -14.89 33.19
C ALA A 90 3.92 -15.66 34.15
N ASP A 91 4.52 -16.77 33.72
CA ASP A 91 5.50 -17.53 34.49
C ASP A 91 6.95 -17.07 34.28
N SER A 92 7.17 -16.11 33.35
CA SER A 92 8.46 -15.46 33.17
C SER A 92 8.78 -14.51 34.33
N GLU A 93 10.05 -14.17 34.49
CA GLU A 93 10.50 -13.18 35.47
C GLU A 93 9.85 -11.83 35.20
N THR A 94 9.19 -11.23 36.19
CA THR A 94 8.39 -10.01 36.06
C THR A 94 9.19 -8.83 35.47
N SER A 95 10.46 -8.68 35.89
CA SER A 95 11.36 -7.63 35.43
C SER A 95 11.71 -7.73 33.93
N THR A 96 11.46 -8.88 33.31
CA THR A 96 11.82 -9.15 31.91
C THR A 96 10.65 -9.07 30.95
N ARG A 97 9.42 -8.91 31.45
CA ARG A 97 8.22 -8.86 30.63
C ARG A 97 8.12 -7.54 29.88
N LEU A 98 8.03 -7.64 28.57
CA LEU A 98 7.79 -6.48 27.72
C LEU A 98 6.46 -6.68 26.97
N VAL A 99 5.67 -5.63 26.97
CA VAL A 99 4.42 -5.58 26.23
C VAL A 99 4.49 -4.40 25.27
N GLY A 100 4.26 -4.65 24.01
CA GLY A 100 4.20 -3.63 22.97
C GLY A 100 2.90 -3.75 22.19
N SER A 101 2.32 -2.62 21.82
CA SER A 101 1.18 -2.56 20.90
C SER A 101 1.43 -1.51 19.86
N SER A 102 0.91 -1.73 18.66
CA SER A 102 1.00 -0.79 17.56
C SER A 102 -0.31 -0.75 16.80
N ALA A 103 -0.64 0.41 16.28
CA ALA A 103 -1.75 0.59 15.35
C ALA A 103 -1.34 1.55 14.26
N SER A 104 -1.70 1.24 13.03
CA SER A 104 -1.47 2.11 11.88
C SER A 104 -2.66 2.09 10.94
N GLU A 105 -2.94 3.25 10.34
CA GLU A 105 -4.07 3.42 9.43
C GLU A 105 -3.69 4.37 8.31
N TRP A 106 -4.18 4.08 7.11
CA TRP A 106 -4.06 4.97 5.97
C TRP A 106 -5.28 4.87 5.06
N ALA A 107 -5.50 5.94 4.30
CA ALA A 107 -6.58 6.02 3.33
C ALA A 107 -6.07 6.71 2.05
N ILE A 108 -6.55 6.22 0.92
CA ILE A 108 -6.32 6.80 -0.41
C ILE A 108 -7.68 6.99 -1.08
N ILE A 109 -7.86 8.15 -1.68
CA ILE A 109 -9.01 8.48 -2.50
C ILE A 109 -8.50 8.89 -3.88
N SER A 110 -9.13 8.39 -4.93
CA SER A 110 -8.73 8.67 -6.31
C SER A 110 -9.94 8.96 -7.19
N TYR A 111 -9.82 10.00 -7.99
CA TYR A 111 -10.75 10.33 -9.06
C TYR A 111 -10.03 10.16 -10.39
N LEU A 112 -10.63 9.40 -11.29
CA LEU A 112 -10.08 9.11 -12.61
C LEU A 112 -11.04 9.58 -13.70
N GLY A 113 -10.51 10.33 -14.66
CA GLY A 113 -11.19 10.63 -15.92
C GLY A 113 -10.33 10.20 -17.10
N ARG A 114 -10.90 9.48 -18.06
CA ARG A 114 -10.22 9.09 -19.29
C ARG A 114 -11.14 9.26 -20.48
N ILE A 115 -10.61 9.83 -21.54
CA ILE A 115 -11.28 9.93 -22.84
C ILE A 115 -10.39 9.26 -23.88
N ASN A 116 -10.96 8.30 -24.58
CA ASN A 116 -10.35 7.70 -25.76
C ASN A 116 -11.15 8.14 -26.98
N TYR A 117 -10.45 8.64 -27.97
CA TYR A 117 -11.02 8.99 -29.25
C TYR A 117 -10.32 8.20 -30.36
N SER A 118 -11.10 7.59 -31.23
CA SER A 118 -10.63 6.90 -32.42
C SER A 118 -11.26 7.53 -33.64
N ALA A 119 -10.42 7.95 -34.59
CA ALA A 119 -10.85 8.47 -35.85
C ALA A 119 -10.44 7.54 -37.01
N LEU A 120 -11.42 7.11 -37.79
CA LEU A 120 -11.26 6.28 -38.98
C LEU A 120 -10.48 4.97 -38.72
N ASP A 121 -10.47 4.50 -37.48
CA ASP A 121 -9.65 3.37 -36.99
C ASP A 121 -8.13 3.52 -37.20
N ARG A 122 -7.67 4.69 -37.56
CA ARG A 122 -6.26 5.03 -37.87
C ARG A 122 -5.62 5.88 -36.79
N TYR A 123 -6.33 6.91 -36.34
CA TYR A 123 -5.81 7.88 -35.38
C TYR A 123 -6.46 7.65 -34.02
N LEU A 124 -5.64 7.41 -32.99
CA LEU A 124 -6.13 7.17 -31.64
C LEU A 124 -5.54 8.22 -30.72
N LEU A 125 -6.40 8.83 -29.90
CA LEU A 125 -6.02 9.78 -28.86
C LEU A 125 -6.57 9.29 -27.54
N THR A 126 -5.73 9.26 -26.52
CA THR A 126 -6.15 9.01 -25.14
C THR A 126 -5.72 10.17 -24.27
N VAL A 127 -6.64 10.73 -23.52
CA VAL A 127 -6.39 11.75 -22.51
C VAL A 127 -6.85 11.17 -21.17
N THR A 128 -5.98 11.20 -20.17
CA THR A 128 -6.30 10.72 -18.82
C THR A 128 -5.93 11.79 -17.81
N GLY A 129 -6.81 12.03 -16.86
CA GLY A 129 -6.53 12.82 -15.67
C GLY A 129 -6.84 11.98 -14.43
N ARG A 130 -5.91 11.95 -13.47
CA ARG A 130 -6.09 11.29 -12.20
C ARG A 130 -5.79 12.26 -11.07
N TYR A 131 -6.69 12.35 -10.11
CA TYR A 131 -6.57 13.21 -8.95
C TYR A 131 -6.59 12.33 -7.71
N ASP A 132 -5.43 12.18 -7.08
CA ASP A 132 -5.21 11.28 -5.96
C ASP A 132 -4.98 12.05 -4.67
N GLY A 133 -5.65 11.60 -3.60
CA GLY A 133 -5.43 12.07 -2.25
C GLY A 133 -4.96 10.94 -1.34
N SER A 134 -3.91 11.19 -0.53
CA SER A 134 -3.36 10.21 0.40
C SER A 134 -3.25 10.78 1.80
N SER A 135 -3.72 10.04 2.80
CA SER A 135 -3.57 10.39 4.21
C SER A 135 -2.13 10.28 4.71
N ARG A 136 -1.24 9.63 3.95
CA ARG A 136 0.20 9.51 4.26
C ARG A 136 0.94 10.83 4.05
N LEU A 137 0.41 11.69 3.17
CA LEU A 137 1.00 12.98 2.86
C LEU A 137 0.58 14.06 3.86
N GLY A 138 1.41 15.10 4.01
CA GLY A 138 1.14 16.25 4.87
C GLY A 138 -0.14 16.99 4.47
N ARG A 139 -0.74 17.71 5.42
CA ARG A 139 -2.05 18.38 5.25
C ARG A 139 -2.14 19.24 4.00
N ASP A 140 -1.08 19.96 3.67
CA ASP A 140 -1.09 20.94 2.57
C ASP A 140 -0.85 20.30 1.19
N ASN A 141 -0.32 19.07 1.14
CA ASN A 141 0.04 18.39 -0.09
C ASN A 141 -0.60 17.00 -0.21
N ARG A 142 -1.80 16.83 0.34
CA ARG A 142 -2.50 15.53 0.33
C ARG A 142 -2.96 15.09 -1.04
N PHE A 143 -3.22 16.04 -1.93
CA PHE A 143 -3.78 15.79 -3.24
C PHE A 143 -2.79 16.17 -4.33
N ALA A 144 -2.73 15.35 -5.37
CA ALA A 144 -1.93 15.60 -6.55
C ALA A 144 -2.70 15.22 -7.81
N PHE A 145 -2.45 15.97 -8.89
CA PHE A 145 -3.05 15.72 -10.19
C PHE A 145 -2.03 15.14 -11.16
N PHE A 146 -2.39 14.05 -11.83
CA PHE A 146 -1.55 13.29 -12.73
C PHE A 146 -2.20 13.24 -14.12
N PRO A 147 -1.92 14.22 -15.00
CA PRO A 147 -2.38 14.20 -16.37
C PRO A 147 -1.51 13.29 -17.23
N SER A 148 -2.11 12.67 -18.25
CA SER A 148 -1.40 11.99 -19.31
C SER A 148 -2.12 12.09 -20.63
N VAL A 149 -1.34 12.11 -21.72
CA VAL A 149 -1.83 12.09 -23.09
C VAL A 149 -1.07 11.05 -23.89
N ALA A 150 -1.77 10.31 -24.72
CA ALA A 150 -1.17 9.35 -25.64
C ALA A 150 -1.82 9.48 -27.01
N VAL A 151 -1.00 9.43 -28.03
CA VAL A 151 -1.41 9.40 -29.44
C VAL A 151 -0.89 8.14 -30.10
N ALA A 152 -1.68 7.57 -30.98
CA ALA A 152 -1.23 6.45 -31.78
C ALA A 152 -1.77 6.55 -33.20
N TRP A 153 -0.94 6.15 -34.16
CA TRP A 153 -1.24 6.13 -35.58
C TRP A 153 -1.04 4.72 -36.12
N ARG A 154 -2.12 4.14 -36.66
CA ARG A 154 -2.08 2.85 -37.36
C ARG A 154 -1.71 3.08 -38.82
N LEU A 155 -0.42 3.05 -39.12
CA LEU A 155 0.10 3.22 -40.44
C LEU A 155 -0.37 2.15 -41.43
N SER A 156 -0.53 0.90 -40.95
CA SER A 156 -1.04 -0.20 -41.78
C SER A 156 -2.41 0.06 -42.41
N GLU A 157 -3.24 0.91 -41.76
CA GLU A 157 -4.59 1.24 -42.25
C GLU A 157 -4.57 2.36 -43.29
N GLU A 158 -3.43 3.01 -43.54
CA GLU A 158 -3.32 4.07 -44.52
C GLU A 158 -3.34 3.52 -45.96
N PRO A 159 -3.98 4.23 -46.90
CA PRO A 159 -4.10 3.78 -48.31
C PRO A 159 -2.75 3.49 -48.98
N PHE A 160 -1.72 4.30 -48.65
CA PHE A 160 -0.39 4.13 -49.24
C PHE A 160 0.36 2.90 -48.68
N MET A 161 -0.03 2.39 -47.49
CA MET A 161 0.59 1.19 -46.88
C MET A 161 -0.07 -0.10 -47.38
N LYS A 162 -1.29 -0.08 -47.87
CA LYS A 162 -2.03 -1.26 -48.36
C LYS A 162 -1.37 -1.96 -49.55
N GLN A 163 -0.44 -1.28 -50.24
CA GLN A 163 0.35 -1.89 -51.33
C GLN A 163 1.46 -2.85 -50.82
N PHE A 164 1.78 -2.78 -49.54
CA PHE A 164 2.78 -3.66 -48.92
C PHE A 164 2.09 -4.89 -48.26
N SER A 165 1.85 -5.93 -49.05
CA SER A 165 1.10 -7.13 -48.67
C SER A 165 1.74 -7.94 -47.53
N ASN A 166 3.04 -7.71 -47.25
CA ASN A 166 3.78 -8.42 -46.19
C ASN A 166 3.72 -7.72 -44.84
N LEU A 167 2.99 -6.61 -44.72
CA LEU A 167 2.89 -5.81 -43.50
C LEU A 167 1.48 -5.88 -42.90
N ASP A 168 1.25 -6.74 -41.93
CA ASP A 168 -0.06 -6.95 -41.32
C ASP A 168 -0.46 -5.83 -40.37
N ASN A 169 0.45 -5.33 -39.52
CA ASN A 169 0.16 -4.29 -38.56
C ASN A 169 1.39 -3.43 -38.26
N LEU A 170 1.30 -2.13 -38.57
CA LEU A 170 2.29 -1.14 -38.20
C LEU A 170 1.59 0.02 -37.46
N LYS A 171 1.97 0.22 -36.22
CA LYS A 171 1.43 1.26 -35.35
C LYS A 171 2.54 2.05 -34.67
N ILE A 172 2.55 3.36 -34.85
CA ILE A 172 3.41 4.29 -34.10
C ILE A 172 2.63 4.80 -32.91
N ARG A 173 3.31 4.92 -31.76
CA ARG A 173 2.71 5.39 -30.52
C ARG A 173 3.65 6.35 -29.81
N ALA A 174 3.11 7.46 -29.30
CA ALA A 174 3.81 8.40 -28.43
C ALA A 174 2.92 8.72 -27.23
N SER A 175 3.52 8.88 -26.07
CA SER A 175 2.78 9.26 -24.85
C SER A 175 3.65 10.11 -23.94
N TYR A 176 2.98 11.00 -23.22
CA TYR A 176 3.58 11.83 -22.18
C TYR A 176 2.62 11.88 -20.99
N GLY A 177 3.16 11.81 -19.77
CA GLY A 177 2.36 11.90 -18.57
C GLY A 177 3.20 12.21 -17.34
N LEU A 178 2.52 12.73 -16.33
CA LEU A 178 3.09 12.93 -15.00
C LEU A 178 2.67 11.78 -14.10
N SER A 179 3.60 11.28 -13.30
CA SER A 179 3.34 10.28 -12.28
C SER A 179 3.98 10.70 -10.96
N GLY A 180 3.39 10.28 -9.84
CA GLY A 180 3.91 10.54 -8.52
C GLY A 180 4.03 9.25 -7.72
N ASN A 181 4.90 9.28 -6.71
CA ASN A 181 4.99 8.23 -5.71
C ASN A 181 4.38 8.74 -4.41
N GLN A 182 3.41 8.00 -3.86
CA GLN A 182 2.76 8.25 -2.58
C GLN A 182 3.11 7.19 -1.52
N ASP A 183 4.01 6.26 -1.85
CA ASP A 183 4.44 5.21 -0.93
C ASP A 183 5.56 5.72 -0.01
N ILE A 184 5.15 6.54 0.96
CA ILE A 184 5.98 7.01 2.06
C ILE A 184 5.58 6.30 3.34
N ALA A 185 6.51 6.25 4.31
CA ALA A 185 6.23 5.66 5.61
C ALA A 185 5.07 6.39 6.30
N LEU A 186 4.23 5.61 6.99
CA LEU A 186 3.09 6.16 7.74
C LEU A 186 3.59 7.10 8.84
N TYR A 187 2.86 8.21 9.03
CA TYR A 187 3.17 9.23 10.04
C TYR A 187 4.51 9.96 9.88
N GLN A 188 5.24 9.75 8.79
CA GLN A 188 6.53 10.42 8.55
C GLN A 188 6.40 11.95 8.47
N THR A 189 5.24 12.45 8.06
CA THR A 189 4.95 13.89 7.97
C THR A 189 4.38 14.49 9.26
N TRP A 190 4.23 13.68 10.31
CA TRP A 190 3.69 14.12 11.59
C TRP A 190 4.83 14.37 12.58
N PRO A 191 4.75 15.42 13.42
CA PRO A 191 5.68 15.60 14.52
C PRO A 191 5.45 14.49 15.56
N LEU A 192 6.31 13.49 15.54
CA LEU A 192 6.27 12.40 16.52
C LEU A 192 7.13 12.78 17.74
N MET A 193 6.55 12.62 18.93
CA MET A 193 7.27 12.77 20.19
C MET A 193 7.69 11.38 20.69
N LYS A 194 8.93 11.29 21.11
CA LYS A 194 9.45 10.10 21.81
C LYS A 194 9.66 10.45 23.26
N GLN A 195 9.08 9.69 24.16
CA GLN A 195 9.36 9.79 25.58
C GLN A 195 10.82 9.39 25.84
N GLN A 196 11.55 10.26 26.52
CA GLN A 196 12.92 10.01 26.93
C GLN A 196 13.07 10.38 28.39
N ASN A 197 13.56 9.42 29.18
CA ASN A 197 13.88 9.71 30.57
C ASN A 197 15.20 10.51 30.63
N VAL A 198 15.14 11.69 31.21
CA VAL A 198 16.30 12.55 31.43
C VAL A 198 16.50 12.72 32.93
N ILE A 199 17.70 12.51 33.36
CA ILE A 199 18.08 12.79 34.76
C ILE A 199 18.48 14.25 34.84
N LEU A 200 17.62 15.08 35.40
CA LEU A 200 17.91 16.47 35.74
C LEU A 200 18.05 16.53 37.25
N THR A 201 19.16 17.08 37.72
CA THR A 201 19.44 17.29 39.17
C THR A 201 19.38 16.00 40.02
N GLY A 202 19.85 14.85 39.47
CA GLY A 202 19.98 13.59 40.20
C GLY A 202 18.70 12.79 40.42
N THR A 203 17.55 13.25 39.96
CA THR A 203 16.27 12.51 39.97
C THR A 203 15.81 12.24 38.55
N PRO A 204 15.31 11.01 38.23
CA PRO A 204 14.72 10.71 36.95
C PRO A 204 13.46 11.58 36.75
N GLN A 205 13.37 12.28 35.62
CA GLN A 205 12.18 13.01 35.19
C GLN A 205 11.72 12.45 33.85
N ILE A 206 10.42 12.33 33.70
CA ILE A 206 9.74 11.82 32.51
C ILE A 206 9.31 12.96 31.60
#